data_334fcc4d1aaf6a8ad19f7ce93763a1e0
#
_entry.id   334fcc4d1aaf6a8ad19f7ce93763a1e0
#
_cell.length_a   1.000
_cell.length_b   1.000
_cell.length_c   1.000
_cell.angle_alpha   90.00
_cell.angle_beta   90.00
_cell.angle_gamma   90.00
#
_symmetry.space_group_name_H-M   'P 1'
#
loop_
_entity.id
_entity.type
_entity.pdbx_description
1 polymer ?
#
loop_
_entity_poly.entity_id
_entity_poly.type
_entity_poly.pdbx_seq_one_letter_code
_entity_poly.pdbx_strand_id
1 'polypeptide(L)'
;MSHTSRLRRMPDTFRQLTGITPEAFDRLLVELEPRYQQADTKRKTRRTRRRKPGAGRKFALPLTDRLLMLLMYYRTYTTHAFLGFLFGIDDSSVGRNINPLQPLLAGIFRIPERRIELEPDEIRELFFDATERAIPRPTRRQRRFYSGKKRRHTLKHQVVVVRKRKAPGRAGQRHTRRGAPGGTFRSQPSSSRPGR
;
A
#
# COMPACT_ATOMS: atom_id res chain seq x y z
N MET A 1 25.03 -13.05 4.51
CA MET A 1 24.45 -12.23 3.39
C MET A 1 23.04 -11.85 3.73
N SER A 2 22.61 -10.58 3.49
CA SER A 2 21.23 -10.17 3.73
C SER A 2 20.31 -10.73 2.63
N HIS A 3 19.04 -10.94 2.96
CA HIS A 3 18.01 -11.38 2.00
C HIS A 3 17.89 -10.41 0.82
N THR A 4 17.97 -9.10 1.11
CA THR A 4 17.96 -8.04 0.11
C THR A 4 19.12 -8.18 -0.87
N SER A 5 20.36 -8.40 -0.39
CA SER A 5 21.56 -8.54 -1.24
C SER A 5 21.45 -9.75 -2.16
N ARG A 6 20.88 -10.85 -1.68
CA ARG A 6 20.64 -12.05 -2.50
C ARG A 6 19.61 -11.79 -3.58
N LEU A 7 18.47 -11.18 -3.22
CA LEU A 7 17.37 -10.96 -4.15
C LEU A 7 17.70 -9.91 -5.22
N ARG A 8 18.57 -8.93 -4.92
CA ARG A 8 19.04 -7.92 -5.90
C ARG A 8 19.78 -8.50 -7.09
N ARG A 9 20.37 -9.70 -6.96
CA ARG A 9 21.03 -10.40 -8.07
C ARG A 9 20.03 -10.92 -9.12
N MET A 10 18.72 -10.90 -8.81
CA MET A 10 17.62 -11.35 -9.65
C MET A 10 16.58 -10.22 -9.79
N PRO A 11 16.84 -9.19 -10.63
CA PRO A 11 16.01 -7.98 -10.68
C PRO A 11 14.53 -8.25 -11.02
N ASP A 12 14.26 -9.18 -11.91
CA ASP A 12 12.89 -9.54 -12.30
C ASP A 12 12.14 -10.20 -11.14
N THR A 13 12.79 -11.13 -10.44
CA THR A 13 12.22 -11.76 -9.24
C THR A 13 12.03 -10.73 -8.13
N PHE A 14 13.00 -9.81 -7.97
CA PHE A 14 12.88 -8.71 -7.02
C PHE A 14 11.60 -7.89 -7.29
N ARG A 15 11.40 -7.50 -8.55
CA ARG A 15 10.23 -6.73 -8.97
C ARG A 15 8.92 -7.52 -8.82
N GLN A 16 8.92 -8.80 -9.12
CA GLN A 16 7.74 -9.66 -8.93
C GLN A 16 7.33 -9.74 -7.46
N LEU A 17 8.28 -9.92 -6.56
CA LEU A 17 8.04 -10.09 -5.13
C LEU A 17 7.76 -8.78 -4.38
N THR A 18 8.33 -7.66 -4.82
CA THR A 18 8.21 -6.37 -4.13
C THR A 18 7.30 -5.36 -4.83
N GLY A 19 7.09 -5.54 -6.13
CA GLY A 19 6.34 -4.60 -6.98
C GLY A 19 7.14 -3.39 -7.47
N ILE A 20 8.42 -3.25 -7.07
CA ILE A 20 9.31 -2.14 -7.44
C ILE A 20 10.67 -2.66 -7.93
N THR A 21 11.40 -1.82 -8.66
CA THR A 21 12.76 -2.16 -9.08
C THR A 21 13.77 -1.99 -7.95
N PRO A 22 14.97 -2.62 -8.02
CA PRO A 22 16.02 -2.43 -7.02
C PRO A 22 16.41 -0.97 -6.81
N GLU A 23 16.48 -0.16 -7.88
CA GLU A 23 16.83 1.26 -7.82
C GLU A 23 15.73 2.09 -7.13
N ALA A 24 14.46 1.74 -7.38
CA ALA A 24 13.33 2.36 -6.69
C ALA A 24 13.31 1.99 -5.20
N PHE A 25 13.72 0.78 -4.88
CA PHE A 25 13.88 0.33 -3.49
C PHE A 25 14.97 1.12 -2.76
N ASP A 26 16.10 1.39 -3.41
CA ASP A 26 17.20 2.16 -2.82
C ASP A 26 16.78 3.60 -2.55
N ARG A 27 16.10 4.25 -3.50
CA ARG A 27 15.53 5.59 -3.28
C ARG A 27 14.55 5.61 -2.12
N LEU A 28 13.70 4.59 -2.02
CA LEU A 28 12.75 4.46 -0.93
C LEU A 28 13.44 4.27 0.42
N LEU A 29 14.52 3.49 0.46
CA LEU A 29 15.30 3.24 1.66
C LEU A 29 15.97 4.53 2.17
N VAL A 30 16.56 5.31 1.26
CA VAL A 30 17.19 6.62 1.58
C VAL A 30 16.16 7.58 2.21
N GLU A 31 14.93 7.60 1.71
CA GLU A 31 13.87 8.45 2.26
C GLU A 31 13.29 7.90 3.58
N LEU A 32 13.21 6.58 3.72
CA LEU A 32 12.65 5.91 4.89
C LEU A 32 13.57 5.99 6.11
N GLU A 33 14.88 5.86 5.92
CA GLU A 33 15.86 5.73 7.00
C GLU A 33 15.81 6.90 8.01
N PRO A 34 15.88 8.19 7.59
CA PRO A 34 15.81 9.31 8.53
C PRO A 34 14.46 9.38 9.26
N ARG A 35 13.37 9.07 8.58
CA ARG A 35 12.03 9.02 9.19
C ARG A 35 11.94 7.91 10.23
N TYR A 36 12.54 6.76 9.95
CA TYR A 36 12.60 5.64 10.89
C TYR A 36 13.40 6.00 12.13
N GLN A 37 14.57 6.62 11.97
CA GLN A 37 15.42 7.05 13.08
C GLN A 37 14.70 8.07 13.97
N GLN A 38 14.00 9.05 13.39
CA GLN A 38 13.20 10.02 14.13
C GLN A 38 12.05 9.35 14.91
N ALA A 39 11.32 8.45 14.26
CA ALA A 39 10.22 7.72 14.90
C ALA A 39 10.70 6.81 16.03
N ASP A 40 11.83 6.14 15.84
CA ASP A 40 12.44 5.26 16.85
C ASP A 40 12.94 6.08 18.06
N THR A 41 13.55 7.25 17.82
CA THR A 41 13.96 8.17 18.88
C THR A 41 12.73 8.69 19.66
N LYS A 42 11.69 9.16 18.97
CA LYS A 42 10.43 9.59 19.61
C LYS A 42 9.80 8.47 20.44
N ARG A 43 9.81 7.24 19.94
CA ARG A 43 9.30 6.07 20.66
C ARG A 43 10.10 5.79 21.94
N LYS A 44 11.42 5.92 21.86
CA LYS A 44 12.35 5.67 22.98
C LYS A 44 12.29 6.75 24.05
N THR A 45 12.00 7.99 23.68
CA THR A 45 11.94 9.16 24.59
C THR A 45 10.56 9.43 25.17
N ARG A 46 9.49 8.78 24.68
CA ARG A 46 8.10 9.03 25.10
C ARG A 46 7.80 8.80 26.57
N ARG A 47 8.61 7.99 27.27
CA ARG A 47 8.44 7.71 28.71
C ARG A 47 9.68 8.17 29.45
N THR A 48 9.50 8.82 30.60
CA THR A 48 10.57 9.07 31.57
C THR A 48 11.18 7.73 31.98
N ARG A 49 12.39 7.43 31.55
CA ARG A 49 13.07 6.16 31.79
C ARG A 49 14.23 6.37 32.74
N ARG A 50 14.40 5.43 33.68
CA ARG A 50 15.58 5.38 34.58
C ARG A 50 16.88 4.99 33.84
N ARG A 51 16.77 4.32 32.66
CA ARG A 51 17.92 3.83 31.89
C ARG A 51 18.04 4.57 30.55
N LYS A 52 19.27 4.78 30.08
CA LYS A 52 19.56 5.41 28.76
C LYS A 52 18.83 4.67 27.62
N PRO A 53 18.38 5.41 26.57
CA PRO A 53 17.81 4.82 25.37
C PRO A 53 18.83 3.87 24.70
N GLY A 54 18.38 2.69 24.25
CA GLY A 54 19.26 1.75 23.52
C GLY A 54 19.56 0.44 24.26
N ALA A 55 19.19 0.29 25.53
CA ALA A 55 19.40 -0.94 26.32
C ALA A 55 18.48 -2.12 25.95
N GLY A 56 17.56 -1.97 25.00
CA GLY A 56 16.64 -3.02 24.57
C GLY A 56 17.27 -3.95 23.51
N ARG A 57 16.66 -5.15 23.35
CA ARG A 57 17.04 -6.11 22.31
C ARG A 57 16.95 -5.43 20.92
N LYS A 58 18.01 -5.48 20.16
CA LYS A 58 18.06 -4.98 18.77
C LYS A 58 17.22 -5.90 17.87
N PHE A 59 16.73 -5.35 16.76
CA PHE A 59 16.12 -6.19 15.72
C PHE A 59 17.17 -7.14 15.12
N ALA A 60 16.76 -8.39 14.89
CA ALA A 60 17.64 -9.38 14.26
C ALA A 60 17.90 -9.04 12.79
N LEU A 61 16.93 -8.40 12.13
CA LEU A 61 17.02 -8.02 10.73
C LEU A 61 17.38 -6.54 10.58
N PRO A 62 18.26 -6.19 9.60
CA PRO A 62 18.56 -4.82 9.24
C PRO A 62 17.31 -4.13 8.63
N LEU A 63 17.32 -2.80 8.60
CA LEU A 63 16.19 -2.01 8.07
C LEU A 63 15.86 -2.37 6.62
N THR A 64 16.88 -2.67 5.81
CA THR A 64 16.76 -3.11 4.42
C THR A 64 15.92 -4.39 4.29
N ASP A 65 16.22 -5.42 5.08
CA ASP A 65 15.49 -6.69 5.02
C ASP A 65 14.08 -6.56 5.62
N ARG A 66 13.90 -5.66 6.59
CA ARG A 66 12.58 -5.34 7.15
C ARG A 66 11.68 -4.60 6.15
N LEU A 67 12.28 -3.68 5.36
CA LEU A 67 11.56 -3.01 4.27
C LEU A 67 11.22 -4.01 3.15
N LEU A 68 12.16 -4.86 2.78
CA LEU A 68 11.93 -5.95 1.82
C LEU A 68 10.74 -6.82 2.26
N MET A 69 10.75 -7.27 3.51
CA MET A 69 9.68 -8.08 4.10
C MET A 69 8.32 -7.38 4.03
N LEU A 70 8.26 -6.07 4.33
CA LEU A 70 7.04 -5.29 4.28
C LEU A 70 6.49 -5.18 2.85
N LEU A 71 7.36 -4.92 1.87
CA LEU A 71 6.97 -4.85 0.45
C LEU A 71 6.47 -6.20 -0.06
N MET A 72 7.15 -7.30 0.29
CA MET A 72 6.69 -8.65 -0.03
C MET A 72 5.33 -8.93 0.60
N TYR A 73 5.12 -8.56 1.86
CA TYR A 73 3.85 -8.71 2.55
C TYR A 73 2.70 -8.03 1.77
N TYR A 74 2.91 -6.79 1.33
CA TYR A 74 1.88 -6.06 0.58
C TYR A 74 1.68 -6.59 -0.84
N ARG A 75 2.75 -7.05 -1.49
CA ARG A 75 2.68 -7.50 -2.88
C ARG A 75 2.07 -8.88 -3.01
N THR A 76 2.45 -9.81 -2.13
CA THR A 76 2.09 -11.23 -2.25
C THR A 76 0.93 -11.65 -1.34
N TYR A 77 0.48 -10.77 -0.43
CA TYR A 77 -0.58 -11.07 0.56
C TYR A 77 -0.29 -12.36 1.35
N THR A 78 0.97 -12.65 1.58
CA THR A 78 1.41 -13.87 2.26
C THR A 78 1.20 -13.80 3.77
N THR A 79 1.26 -14.95 4.45
CA THR A 79 1.11 -15.03 5.91
C THR A 79 2.38 -14.62 6.65
N HIS A 80 2.24 -14.22 7.90
CA HIS A 80 3.41 -13.95 8.77
C HIS A 80 4.26 -15.21 8.97
N ALA A 81 3.63 -16.39 9.07
CA ALA A 81 4.34 -17.66 9.19
C ALA A 81 5.27 -17.91 7.99
N PHE A 82 4.79 -17.67 6.77
CA PHE A 82 5.62 -17.81 5.57
C PHE A 82 6.79 -16.82 5.56
N LEU A 83 6.54 -15.55 5.90
CA LEU A 83 7.60 -14.54 5.99
C LEU A 83 8.59 -14.88 7.12
N GLY A 84 8.09 -15.35 8.26
CA GLY A 84 8.93 -15.82 9.36
C GLY A 84 9.89 -16.92 8.92
N PHE A 85 9.36 -17.94 8.24
CA PHE A 85 10.16 -19.01 7.64
C PHE A 85 11.21 -18.48 6.64
N LEU A 86 10.78 -17.60 5.72
CA LEU A 86 11.66 -17.05 4.68
C LEU A 86 12.82 -16.22 5.27
N PHE A 87 12.56 -15.42 6.29
CA PHE A 87 13.55 -14.52 6.92
C PHE A 87 14.21 -15.11 8.16
N GLY A 88 13.91 -16.34 8.54
CA GLY A 88 14.49 -17.02 9.70
C GLY A 88 14.14 -16.38 11.04
N ILE A 89 12.90 -15.90 11.19
CA ILE A 89 12.38 -15.31 12.43
C ILE A 89 10.99 -15.86 12.75
N ASP A 90 10.58 -15.75 14.02
CA ASP A 90 9.23 -16.16 14.43
C ASP A 90 8.15 -15.31 13.77
N ASP A 91 6.98 -15.88 13.52
CA ASP A 91 5.80 -15.22 12.97
C ASP A 91 5.37 -13.99 13.79
N SER A 92 5.42 -14.10 15.13
CA SER A 92 5.16 -12.98 16.04
C SER A 92 6.17 -11.84 15.89
N SER A 93 7.40 -12.14 15.47
CA SER A 93 8.46 -11.18 15.21
C SER A 93 8.27 -10.47 13.87
N VAL A 94 7.61 -11.10 12.89
CA VAL A 94 7.29 -10.46 11.60
C VAL A 94 6.47 -9.18 11.83
N GLY A 95 5.38 -9.26 12.57
CA GLY A 95 4.57 -8.10 12.91
C GLY A 95 5.36 -6.99 13.62
N ARG A 96 6.26 -7.35 14.54
CA ARG A 96 7.14 -6.36 15.21
C ARG A 96 8.11 -5.67 14.26
N ASN A 97 8.53 -6.34 13.20
CA ASN A 97 9.42 -5.79 12.18
C ASN A 97 8.69 -4.88 11.20
N ILE A 98 7.51 -5.25 10.70
CA ILE A 98 6.79 -4.52 9.65
C ILE A 98 5.90 -3.40 10.18
N ASN A 99 5.20 -3.59 11.32
CA ASN A 99 4.24 -2.62 11.84
C ASN A 99 4.82 -1.21 12.07
N PRO A 100 6.05 -1.02 12.57
CA PRO A 100 6.62 0.31 12.73
C PRO A 100 6.92 1.01 11.40
N LEU A 101 7.09 0.26 10.30
CA LEU A 101 7.41 0.80 8.98
C LEU A 101 6.17 1.21 8.19
N GLN A 102 5.02 0.56 8.44
CA GLN A 102 3.77 0.83 7.71
C GLN A 102 3.36 2.33 7.71
N PRO A 103 3.24 3.01 8.86
CA PRO A 103 2.85 4.42 8.88
C PRO A 103 3.89 5.33 8.25
N LEU A 104 5.17 4.97 8.32
CA LEU A 104 6.26 5.75 7.70
C LEU A 104 6.19 5.63 6.18
N LEU A 105 5.95 4.41 5.68
CA LEU A 105 5.78 4.15 4.26
C LEU A 105 4.54 4.86 3.69
N ALA A 106 3.42 4.83 4.43
CA ALA A 106 2.22 5.55 4.05
C ALA A 106 2.42 7.07 3.96
N GLY A 107 3.33 7.63 4.77
CA GLY A 107 3.71 9.04 4.72
C GLY A 107 4.62 9.40 3.53
N ILE A 108 5.35 8.41 2.98
CA ILE A 108 6.18 8.58 1.77
C ILE A 108 5.30 8.47 0.52
N PHE A 109 4.49 7.43 0.43
CA PHE A 109 3.57 7.22 -0.68
C PHE A 109 2.29 8.06 -0.48
N ARG A 110 2.38 9.35 -0.70
CA ARG A 110 1.18 10.16 -0.89
C ARG A 110 0.62 9.83 -2.27
N ILE A 111 -0.51 9.15 -2.27
CA ILE A 111 -1.32 9.06 -3.50
C ILE A 111 -1.85 10.47 -3.72
N PRO A 112 -1.42 11.17 -4.79
CA PRO A 112 -1.97 12.49 -5.05
C PRO A 112 -3.47 12.32 -5.23
N GLU A 113 -4.26 13.02 -4.42
CA GLU A 113 -5.67 13.20 -4.70
C GLU A 113 -5.75 13.98 -6.01
N ARG A 114 -5.82 13.27 -7.11
CA ARG A 114 -6.17 13.87 -8.38
C ARG A 114 -7.65 14.24 -8.29
N ARG A 115 -7.92 15.48 -7.93
CA ARG A 115 -9.18 16.10 -8.34
C ARG A 115 -9.14 16.15 -9.86
N ILE A 116 -9.86 15.26 -10.49
CA ILE A 116 -10.12 15.38 -11.92
C ILE A 116 -11.17 16.47 -11.99
N GLU A 117 -10.72 17.68 -12.29
CA GLU A 117 -11.60 18.72 -12.79
C GLU A 117 -12.00 18.29 -14.20
N LEU A 118 -13.21 17.75 -14.29
CA LEU A 118 -13.80 17.32 -15.55
C LEU A 118 -14.69 18.46 -16.01
N GLU A 119 -14.27 19.14 -17.08
CA GLU A 119 -15.18 20.01 -17.80
C GLU A 119 -16.35 19.19 -18.36
N PRO A 120 -17.61 19.64 -18.20
CA PRO A 120 -18.78 18.89 -18.65
C PRO A 120 -18.70 18.44 -20.11
N ASP A 121 -18.08 19.26 -20.97
CA ASP A 121 -17.94 18.98 -22.40
C ASP A 121 -16.90 17.90 -22.74
N GLU A 122 -15.99 17.60 -21.79
CA GLU A 122 -14.98 16.55 -21.97
C GLU A 122 -15.53 15.16 -21.61
N ILE A 123 -16.67 15.10 -20.93
CA ILE A 123 -17.25 13.84 -20.47
C ILE A 123 -18.14 13.28 -21.57
N ARG A 124 -17.74 12.15 -22.13
CA ARG A 124 -18.58 11.42 -23.08
C ARG A 124 -19.50 10.43 -22.37
N GLU A 125 -18.96 9.69 -21.44
CA GLU A 125 -19.65 8.61 -20.72
C GLU A 125 -19.10 8.47 -19.30
N LEU A 126 -20.00 8.28 -18.34
CA LEU A 126 -19.68 7.95 -16.95
C LEU A 126 -20.15 6.54 -16.67
N PHE A 127 -19.23 5.68 -16.27
CA PHE A 127 -19.54 4.32 -15.86
C PHE A 127 -19.40 4.24 -14.33
N PHE A 128 -20.47 3.76 -13.69
CA PHE A 128 -20.49 3.51 -12.25
C PHE A 128 -20.54 2.00 -12.02
N ASP A 129 -19.57 1.48 -11.31
CA ASP A 129 -19.58 0.11 -10.83
C ASP A 129 -19.45 0.06 -9.31
N ALA A 130 -20.23 -0.80 -8.67
CA ALA A 130 -20.23 -0.98 -7.23
C ALA A 130 -19.92 -2.43 -6.89
N THR A 131 -18.75 -2.65 -6.30
CA THR A 131 -18.27 -3.98 -5.91
C THR A 131 -18.34 -4.17 -4.40
N GLU A 132 -18.84 -5.31 -3.95
CA GLU A 132 -18.80 -5.72 -2.54
C GLU A 132 -17.73 -6.79 -2.33
N ARG A 133 -16.73 -6.46 -1.53
CA ARG A 133 -15.67 -7.39 -1.10
C ARG A 133 -15.94 -7.91 0.30
N ALA A 134 -15.89 -9.22 0.48
CA ALA A 134 -15.98 -9.84 1.80
C ALA A 134 -14.79 -9.42 2.68
N ILE A 135 -15.06 -9.12 3.95
CA ILE A 135 -14.04 -8.81 4.94
C ILE A 135 -14.23 -9.71 6.17
N PRO A 136 -13.17 -9.99 6.95
CA PRO A 136 -13.29 -10.62 8.25
C PRO A 136 -14.24 -9.82 9.16
N ARG A 137 -14.89 -10.52 10.10
CA ARG A 137 -15.82 -9.87 11.05
C ARG A 137 -15.10 -8.76 11.84
N PRO A 138 -15.50 -7.49 11.70
CA PRO A 138 -14.88 -6.40 12.46
C PRO A 138 -15.15 -6.53 13.96
N THR A 139 -14.19 -6.17 14.80
CA THR A 139 -14.36 -6.16 16.26
C THR A 139 -15.28 -5.04 16.74
N ARG A 140 -15.38 -3.95 15.99
CA ARG A 140 -16.22 -2.78 16.31
C ARG A 140 -17.09 -2.38 15.12
N ARG A 141 -18.24 -1.73 15.40
CA ARG A 141 -19.17 -1.20 14.38
C ARG A 141 -19.64 -2.25 13.36
N GLN A 142 -19.86 -3.49 13.78
CA GLN A 142 -20.18 -4.63 12.92
C GLN A 142 -21.38 -4.38 11.99
N ARG A 143 -22.46 -3.74 12.49
CA ARG A 143 -23.66 -3.41 11.70
C ARG A 143 -23.36 -2.59 10.45
N ARG A 144 -22.36 -1.68 10.50
CA ARG A 144 -21.97 -0.83 9.37
C ARG A 144 -21.44 -1.61 8.17
N PHE A 145 -20.84 -2.75 8.43
CA PHE A 145 -20.20 -3.57 7.41
C PHE A 145 -20.98 -4.84 7.06
N TYR A 146 -22.15 -5.04 7.70
CA TYR A 146 -22.94 -6.24 7.45
C TYR A 146 -23.82 -6.08 6.21
N SER A 147 -23.66 -6.95 5.22
CA SER A 147 -24.50 -7.06 4.04
C SER A 147 -25.58 -8.10 4.28
N GLY A 148 -26.84 -7.66 4.44
CA GLY A 148 -27.98 -8.58 4.60
C GLY A 148 -28.16 -9.48 3.37
N LYS A 149 -27.89 -8.96 2.17
CA LYS A 149 -27.97 -9.73 0.92
C LYS A 149 -26.97 -10.87 0.87
N LYS A 150 -25.73 -10.63 1.30
CA LYS A 150 -24.65 -11.64 1.29
C LYS A 150 -24.50 -12.38 2.62
N ARG A 151 -25.29 -12.04 3.64
CA ARG A 151 -25.23 -12.61 5.00
C ARG A 151 -23.83 -12.66 5.60
N ARG A 152 -22.99 -11.66 5.29
CA ARG A 152 -21.60 -11.53 5.75
C ARG A 152 -21.14 -10.09 5.83
N HIS A 153 -20.00 -9.86 6.46
CA HIS A 153 -19.42 -8.53 6.49
C HIS A 153 -18.72 -8.24 5.16
N THR A 154 -19.02 -7.08 4.59
CA THR A 154 -18.49 -6.64 3.29
C THR A 154 -18.09 -5.19 3.33
N LEU A 155 -17.13 -4.82 2.49
CA LEU A 155 -16.80 -3.45 2.17
C LEU A 155 -17.32 -3.15 0.76
N LYS A 156 -18.09 -2.08 0.64
CA LYS A 156 -18.58 -1.62 -0.67
C LYS A 156 -17.60 -0.61 -1.24
N HIS A 157 -17.20 -0.84 -2.48
CA HIS A 157 -16.37 0.06 -3.26
C HIS A 157 -17.16 0.52 -4.47
N GLN A 158 -17.16 1.82 -4.71
CA GLN A 158 -17.71 2.40 -5.93
C GLN A 158 -16.55 2.85 -6.81
N VAL A 159 -16.56 2.39 -8.05
CA VAL A 159 -15.58 2.78 -9.07
C VAL A 159 -16.32 3.65 -10.08
N VAL A 160 -15.76 4.82 -10.34
CA VAL A 160 -16.25 5.71 -11.38
C VAL A 160 -15.20 5.77 -12.48
N VAL A 161 -15.59 5.38 -13.68
CA VAL A 161 -14.73 5.44 -14.86
C VAL A 161 -15.29 6.48 -15.81
N VAL A 162 -14.45 7.40 -16.27
CA VAL A 162 -14.80 8.47 -17.19
C VAL A 162 -14.21 8.19 -18.55
N ARG A 163 -15.04 8.18 -19.58
CA ARG A 163 -14.58 8.16 -20.95
C ARG A 163 -14.56 9.61 -21.49
N LYS A 164 -13.38 10.12 -21.72
CA LYS A 164 -13.21 11.47 -22.31
C LYS A 164 -13.54 11.47 -23.80
N ARG A 165 -14.18 12.52 -24.27
CA ARG A 165 -14.25 12.80 -25.72
C ARG A 165 -12.84 13.00 -26.28
N LYS A 166 -12.53 12.33 -27.36
CA LYS A 166 -11.31 12.60 -28.10
C LYS A 166 -11.48 14.00 -28.71
N ALA A 167 -10.64 14.95 -28.32
CA ALA A 167 -10.65 16.27 -29.00
C ALA A 167 -10.53 16.07 -30.50
N PRO A 168 -11.28 16.77 -31.32
CA PRO A 168 -11.14 16.69 -32.78
C PRO A 168 -9.69 17.06 -33.10
N GLY A 169 -8.92 16.07 -33.59
CA GLY A 169 -7.51 16.22 -33.87
C GLY A 169 -7.30 17.30 -34.94
N ARG A 170 -6.44 18.27 -34.65
CA ARG A 170 -5.73 18.99 -35.71
C ARG A 170 -5.04 17.95 -36.59
N ALA A 171 -5.42 17.89 -37.83
CA ALA A 171 -4.75 17.07 -38.85
C ALA A 171 -3.26 17.46 -38.90
N GLY A 172 -2.38 16.51 -38.64
CA GLY A 172 -0.95 16.70 -38.85
C GLY A 172 -0.10 16.27 -37.65
N GLN A 173 0.12 14.99 -37.51
CA GLN A 173 1.38 14.32 -37.26
C GLN A 173 1.11 12.92 -36.68
N ARG A 174 1.37 11.92 -37.51
CA ARG A 174 1.36 10.51 -37.09
C ARG A 174 2.56 10.26 -36.16
N HIS A 175 2.31 10.20 -34.88
CA HIS A 175 3.19 9.53 -33.96
C HIS A 175 2.43 8.33 -33.37
N THR A 176 2.81 7.15 -33.82
CA THR A 176 2.39 5.87 -33.24
C THR A 176 2.96 5.77 -31.83
N ARG A 177 2.17 6.14 -30.84
CA ARG A 177 2.39 5.73 -29.47
C ARG A 177 1.27 4.78 -29.07
N ARG A 178 1.67 3.53 -28.78
CA ARG A 178 0.80 2.52 -28.17
C ARG A 178 0.13 3.11 -26.93
N GLY A 179 -1.20 3.01 -26.88
CA GLY A 179 -2.02 3.57 -25.84
C GLY A 179 -1.69 3.02 -24.45
N ALA A 180 -1.51 3.92 -23.51
CA ALA A 180 -1.51 3.59 -22.10
C ALA A 180 -2.95 3.28 -21.65
N PRO A 181 -3.18 2.26 -20.81
CA PRO A 181 -4.50 1.95 -20.31
C PRO A 181 -5.00 3.06 -19.39
N GLY A 182 -6.29 3.37 -19.54
CA GLY A 182 -6.98 4.44 -18.82
C GLY A 182 -6.79 4.36 -17.31
N GLY A 183 -6.57 5.51 -16.68
CA GLY A 183 -6.38 5.63 -15.25
C GLY A 183 -7.61 5.18 -14.48
N THR A 184 -7.43 4.19 -13.65
CA THR A 184 -8.41 3.74 -12.67
C THR A 184 -8.44 4.68 -11.47
N PHE A 185 -9.61 5.16 -11.14
CA PHE A 185 -9.87 6.02 -9.99
C PHE A 185 -10.14 5.19 -8.74
N ARG A 186 -9.48 5.53 -7.63
CA ARG A 186 -9.72 4.89 -6.35
C ARG A 186 -10.95 5.49 -5.68
N SER A 187 -11.89 4.61 -5.34
CA SER A 187 -13.14 4.91 -4.65
C SER A 187 -12.97 5.17 -3.15
N GLN A 188 -13.67 6.18 -2.66
CA GLN A 188 -13.95 6.30 -1.24
C GLN A 188 -15.01 5.26 -0.82
N PRO A 189 -14.96 4.73 0.41
CA PRO A 189 -16.00 3.84 0.90
C PRO A 189 -17.28 4.67 1.13
N SER A 190 -18.29 4.48 0.29
CA SER A 190 -19.59 5.07 0.52
C SER A 190 -20.27 4.43 1.72
N SER A 191 -20.50 5.18 2.79
CA SER A 191 -21.35 4.77 3.89
C SER A 191 -22.81 4.97 3.50
N SER A 192 -23.45 3.96 2.90
CA SER A 192 -24.89 3.98 2.81
C SER A 192 -25.49 3.81 4.22
N ARG A 193 -26.20 4.82 4.71
CA ARG A 193 -27.10 4.69 5.86
C ARG A 193 -28.21 3.71 5.50
N PRO A 194 -28.49 2.68 6.29
CA PRO A 194 -29.76 2.00 6.20
C PRO A 194 -30.80 2.90 6.90
N GLY A 195 -31.78 3.38 6.17
CA GLY A 195 -33.00 3.87 6.76
C GLY A 195 -33.70 2.73 7.49
N ARG A 196 -34.10 3.02 8.73
CA ARG A 196 -34.95 2.26 9.67
C ARG A 196 -34.70 0.78 9.80
#